data_02014ee876290c0754f2a2120daab23b
#
_entry.id   02014ee876290c0754f2a2120daab23b
#
_cell.length_a   1.000
_cell.length_b   1.000
_cell.length_c   1.000
_cell.angle_alpha   90.00
_cell.angle_beta   90.00
_cell.angle_gamma   90.00
#
_symmetry.space_group_name_H-M   'P 1'
#
loop_
_entity.id
_entity.type
_entity.pdbx_description
1 polymer ?
#
loop_
_entity_poly.entity_id
_entity_poly.type
_entity_poly.pdbx_seq_one_letter_code
_entity_poly.pdbx_strand_id
1 'polypeptide(L)'
;MQNSRTLRRLAADHAQLHNDLPTNYLFPPNPQHDDDLSQLDVLLAGPTHTPFAAGVWKLHLAIPDNYPQQPPTANFRTKIFHPNVNEKGQICVETLKRDWDSKLTLRDVLVTISCLLIQPNPDSALNAEAGALIQQDYDAFAQRVELMTSIHASIP
;
A
#
# COMPACT_ATOMS: atom_id res chain seq x y z
N MET A 1 -4.58 2.89 -23.40
CA MET A 1 -4.71 4.35 -23.52
C MET A 1 -5.91 4.85 -22.74
N GLN A 2 -5.70 5.84 -21.90
CA GLN A 2 -6.77 6.38 -21.05
C GLN A 2 -7.66 7.33 -21.84
N ASN A 3 -8.97 7.28 -21.60
CA ASN A 3 -9.89 8.23 -22.19
C ASN A 3 -9.91 9.54 -21.37
N SER A 4 -10.59 10.56 -21.89
CA SER A 4 -10.60 11.88 -21.25
C SER A 4 -11.32 11.89 -19.90
N ARG A 5 -12.29 10.99 -19.66
CA ARG A 5 -12.93 10.84 -18.36
C ARG A 5 -11.96 10.31 -17.32
N THR A 6 -11.21 9.27 -17.69
CA THR A 6 -10.20 8.69 -16.82
C THR A 6 -9.13 9.73 -16.49
N LEU A 7 -8.65 10.48 -17.47
CA LEU A 7 -7.64 11.51 -17.24
C LEU A 7 -8.13 12.60 -16.29
N ARG A 8 -9.39 13.06 -16.45
CA ARG A 8 -9.96 14.06 -15.54
C ARG A 8 -10.10 13.53 -14.12
N ARG A 9 -10.56 12.28 -13.99
CA ARG A 9 -10.68 11.64 -12.67
C ARG A 9 -9.32 11.49 -12.02
N LEU A 10 -8.30 11.03 -12.77
CA LEU A 10 -6.94 10.90 -12.25
C LEU A 10 -6.37 12.25 -11.83
N ALA A 11 -6.56 13.28 -12.65
CA ALA A 11 -6.08 14.61 -12.30
C ALA A 11 -6.71 15.11 -11.00
N ALA A 12 -8.02 14.89 -10.82
CA ALA A 12 -8.71 15.26 -9.59
C ALA A 12 -8.21 14.48 -8.38
N ASP A 13 -8.00 13.17 -8.52
CA ASP A 13 -7.52 12.32 -7.43
C ASP A 13 -6.08 12.68 -7.04
N HIS A 14 -5.21 12.95 -8.00
CA HIS A 14 -3.85 13.41 -7.71
C HIS A 14 -3.85 14.77 -7.01
N ALA A 15 -4.71 15.70 -7.46
CA ALA A 15 -4.84 16.99 -6.80
C ALA A 15 -5.31 16.86 -5.37
N GLN A 16 -6.26 15.96 -5.10
CA GLN A 16 -6.71 15.67 -3.75
C GLN A 16 -5.55 15.20 -2.88
N LEU A 17 -4.71 14.29 -3.39
CA LEU A 17 -3.57 13.77 -2.64
C LEU A 17 -2.55 14.86 -2.31
N HIS A 18 -2.28 15.77 -3.25
CA HIS A 18 -1.34 16.87 -2.99
C HIS A 18 -1.85 17.84 -1.93
N ASN A 19 -3.16 17.95 -1.77
CA ASN A 19 -3.78 18.82 -0.76
C ASN A 19 -4.03 18.11 0.57
N ASP A 20 -4.23 16.79 0.54
CA ASP A 20 -4.66 16.02 1.72
C ASP A 20 -4.15 14.59 1.64
N LEU A 21 -2.85 14.44 1.86
CA LEU A 21 -2.22 13.11 1.90
C LEU A 21 -2.63 12.41 3.19
N PRO A 22 -2.99 11.10 3.15
CA PRO A 22 -3.39 10.41 4.38
C PRO A 22 -2.27 10.34 5.41
N THR A 23 -2.66 10.17 6.68
CA THR A 23 -1.71 10.00 7.77
C THR A 23 -0.71 8.89 7.48
N ASN A 24 0.55 9.09 7.83
CA ASN A 24 1.68 8.18 7.65
C ASN A 24 2.22 8.12 6.22
N TYR A 25 1.69 8.91 5.29
CA TYR A 25 2.20 8.97 3.93
C TYR A 25 2.99 10.25 3.68
N LEU A 26 4.01 10.12 2.84
CA LEU A 26 4.81 11.25 2.33
C LEU A 26 5.08 11.02 0.85
N PHE A 27 5.20 12.10 0.09
CA PHE A 27 5.70 11.97 -1.27
C PHE A 27 7.23 11.82 -1.23
N PRO A 28 7.80 10.98 -2.13
CA PRO A 28 9.26 10.88 -2.20
C PRO A 28 9.88 12.20 -2.67
N PRO A 29 11.11 12.53 -2.21
CA PRO A 29 11.74 13.80 -2.58
C PRO A 29 12.07 13.90 -4.06
N ASN A 30 12.27 12.77 -4.75
CA ASN A 30 12.60 12.75 -6.17
C ASN A 30 11.62 11.82 -6.90
N PRO A 31 10.39 12.28 -7.21
CA PRO A 31 9.41 11.42 -7.86
C PRO A 31 9.85 11.03 -9.27
N GLN A 32 9.71 9.73 -9.58
CA GLN A 32 10.13 9.18 -10.88
C GLN A 32 9.03 9.23 -11.93
N HIS A 33 7.77 9.36 -11.52
CA HIS A 33 6.60 9.30 -12.41
C HIS A 33 5.76 10.57 -12.32
N ASP A 34 6.43 11.71 -12.21
CA ASP A 34 5.79 12.99 -11.91
C ASP A 34 4.82 13.43 -13.02
N ASP A 35 5.11 13.04 -14.26
CA ASP A 35 4.31 13.40 -15.43
C ASP A 35 3.39 12.27 -15.92
N ASP A 36 3.35 11.13 -15.21
CA ASP A 36 2.51 9.99 -15.58
C ASP A 36 1.48 9.73 -14.48
N LEU A 37 0.25 10.20 -14.71
CA LEU A 37 -0.84 10.06 -13.74
C LEU A 37 -1.30 8.63 -13.53
N SER A 38 -0.92 7.69 -14.41
CA SER A 38 -1.26 6.27 -14.24
C SER A 38 -0.37 5.57 -13.23
N GLN A 39 0.61 6.28 -12.65
CA GLN A 39 1.52 5.75 -11.66
C GLN A 39 1.62 6.70 -10.49
N LEU A 40 1.75 6.12 -9.29
CA LEU A 40 1.87 6.91 -8.07
C LEU A 40 2.89 6.26 -7.15
N ASP A 41 3.89 7.04 -6.75
CA ASP A 41 4.88 6.61 -5.77
C ASP A 41 4.72 7.41 -4.48
N VAL A 42 4.65 6.71 -3.36
CA VAL A 42 4.56 7.31 -2.03
C VAL A 42 5.46 6.57 -1.04
N LEU A 43 5.75 7.21 0.07
CA LEU A 43 6.40 6.59 1.21
C LEU A 43 5.34 6.36 2.29
N LEU A 44 5.32 5.16 2.85
CA LEU A 44 4.41 4.78 3.94
C LEU A 44 5.22 4.50 5.19
N ALA A 45 5.01 5.30 6.22
CA ALA A 45 5.56 5.03 7.55
C ALA A 45 4.68 4.03 8.28
N GLY A 46 5.29 3.09 8.99
CA GLY A 46 4.55 2.12 9.79
C GLY A 46 3.71 2.83 10.86
N PRO A 47 2.44 2.46 11.00
CA PRO A 47 1.57 3.09 12.01
C PRO A 47 2.08 2.86 13.42
N THR A 48 1.90 3.85 14.29
CA THR A 48 2.27 3.72 15.71
C THR A 48 1.48 2.59 16.37
N HIS A 49 2.08 1.96 17.37
CA HIS A 49 1.49 0.84 18.10
C HIS A 49 1.29 -0.43 17.27
N THR A 50 2.01 -0.53 16.15
CA THR A 50 2.09 -1.77 15.36
C THR A 50 3.55 -2.23 15.30
N PRO A 51 3.79 -3.53 14.97
CA PRO A 51 5.16 -4.00 14.78
C PRO A 51 5.90 -3.30 13.64
N PHE A 52 5.18 -2.61 12.76
CA PHE A 52 5.74 -1.88 11.62
C PHE A 52 6.22 -0.46 11.97
N ALA A 53 6.00 -0.01 13.21
CA ALA A 53 6.14 1.41 13.60
C ALA A 53 7.51 2.02 13.31
N ALA A 54 8.58 1.23 13.30
CA ALA A 54 9.93 1.74 13.10
C ALA A 54 10.35 1.83 11.62
N GLY A 55 9.44 1.49 10.69
CA GLY A 55 9.80 1.38 9.27
C GLY A 55 9.16 2.41 8.37
N VAL A 56 9.78 2.56 7.19
CA VAL A 56 9.24 3.34 6.09
C VAL A 56 9.40 2.51 4.82
N TRP A 57 8.33 2.36 4.06
CA TRP A 57 8.29 1.55 2.84
C TRP A 57 7.97 2.41 1.63
N LYS A 58 8.65 2.13 0.53
CA LYS A 58 8.28 2.67 -0.79
C LYS A 58 7.10 1.87 -1.31
N LEU A 59 6.03 2.56 -1.67
CA LEU A 59 4.81 1.96 -2.19
C LEU A 59 4.51 2.54 -3.56
N HIS A 60 4.19 1.67 -4.52
CA HIS A 60 3.87 2.05 -5.88
C HIS A 60 2.45 1.59 -6.22
N LEU A 61 1.64 2.49 -6.79
CA LEU A 61 0.35 2.16 -7.36
C LEU A 61 0.42 2.25 -8.87
N ALA A 62 -0.12 1.22 -9.55
CA ALA A 62 -0.33 1.22 -10.99
C ALA A 62 -1.83 1.34 -11.23
N ILE A 63 -2.24 2.36 -11.97
CA ILE A 63 -3.65 2.68 -12.17
C ILE A 63 -4.08 2.20 -13.55
N PRO A 64 -5.13 1.34 -13.64
CA PRO A 64 -5.53 0.76 -14.92
C PRO A 64 -6.18 1.78 -15.85
N ASP A 65 -6.17 1.47 -17.15
CA ASP A 65 -6.71 2.36 -18.18
C ASP A 65 -8.20 2.66 -17.99
N ASN A 66 -8.93 1.75 -17.36
CA ASN A 66 -10.35 1.91 -17.10
C ASN A 66 -10.69 2.45 -15.72
N TYR A 67 -9.68 2.96 -15.00
CA TYR A 67 -9.94 3.61 -13.71
C TYR A 67 -11.00 4.72 -13.89
N PRO A 68 -12.00 4.87 -13.04
CA PRO A 68 -12.17 4.24 -11.72
C PRO A 68 -13.07 2.98 -11.70
N GLN A 69 -13.38 2.38 -12.84
CA GLN A 69 -14.19 1.15 -12.86
C GLN A 69 -13.46 0.00 -12.16
N GLN A 70 -12.15 -0.05 -12.29
CA GLN A 70 -11.32 -0.99 -11.55
C GLN A 70 -10.32 -0.24 -10.66
N PRO A 71 -9.96 -0.83 -9.50
CA PRO A 71 -9.01 -0.21 -8.59
C PRO A 71 -7.59 -0.29 -9.12
N PRO A 72 -6.68 0.54 -8.56
CA PRO A 72 -5.25 0.36 -8.81
C PRO A 72 -4.75 -0.97 -8.26
N THR A 73 -3.62 -1.44 -8.77
CA THR A 73 -2.81 -2.46 -8.12
C THR A 73 -1.74 -1.77 -7.29
N ALA A 74 -1.26 -2.44 -6.24
CA ALA A 74 -0.28 -1.88 -5.34
C ALA A 74 0.89 -2.83 -5.13
N ASN A 75 2.08 -2.26 -5.02
CA ASN A 75 3.31 -3.01 -4.87
C ASN A 75 4.24 -2.30 -3.88
N PHE A 76 4.64 -3.01 -2.83
CA PHE A 76 5.70 -2.54 -1.95
C PHE A 76 7.05 -2.73 -2.66
N ARG A 77 7.76 -1.64 -2.87
CA ARG A 77 9.12 -1.66 -3.45
C ARG A 77 10.18 -1.93 -2.39
N THR A 78 9.84 -1.72 -1.12
CA THR A 78 10.66 -2.06 0.02
C THR A 78 10.13 -3.38 0.60
N LYS A 79 11.00 -4.31 0.94
CA LYS A 79 10.60 -5.61 1.46
C LYS A 79 9.84 -5.47 2.78
N ILE A 80 8.73 -6.19 2.89
CA ILE A 80 7.86 -6.18 4.07
C ILE A 80 7.41 -7.62 4.40
N PHE A 81 7.39 -7.95 5.68
CA PHE A 81 6.85 -9.23 6.16
C PHE A 81 5.41 -9.03 6.60
N HIS A 82 4.46 -9.44 5.77
CA HIS A 82 3.03 -9.18 5.98
C HIS A 82 2.21 -10.29 5.33
N PRO A 83 1.13 -10.79 5.99
CA PRO A 83 0.34 -11.88 5.42
C PRO A 83 -0.23 -11.60 4.02
N ASN A 84 -0.56 -10.35 3.74
CA ASN A 84 -1.25 -9.99 2.49
C ASN A 84 -0.32 -9.47 1.40
N VAL A 85 0.99 -9.63 1.58
CA VAL A 85 2.01 -9.16 0.63
C VAL A 85 2.92 -10.33 0.26
N ASN A 86 3.07 -10.61 -1.04
CA ASN A 86 3.92 -11.70 -1.48
C ASN A 86 5.41 -11.30 -1.51
N GLU A 87 6.28 -12.24 -1.90
CA GLU A 87 7.73 -12.01 -1.95
C GLU A 87 8.13 -10.90 -2.90
N LYS A 88 7.32 -10.63 -3.91
CA LYS A 88 7.57 -9.58 -4.90
C LYS A 88 7.04 -8.22 -4.45
N GLY A 89 6.43 -8.15 -3.27
CA GLY A 89 5.85 -6.90 -2.76
C GLY A 89 4.43 -6.63 -3.22
N GLN A 90 3.83 -7.56 -3.96
CA GLN A 90 2.48 -7.36 -4.49
C GLN A 90 1.44 -7.55 -3.38
N ILE A 91 0.51 -6.60 -3.29
CA ILE A 91 -0.66 -6.71 -2.41
C ILE A 91 -1.70 -7.56 -3.14
N CYS A 92 -2.41 -8.41 -2.39
CA CYS A 92 -3.47 -9.24 -2.95
C CYS A 92 -4.49 -8.40 -3.70
N VAL A 93 -4.72 -8.73 -4.99
CA VAL A 93 -5.66 -8.02 -5.84
C VAL A 93 -7.07 -8.03 -5.23
N GLU A 94 -7.47 -9.16 -4.66
CA GLU A 94 -8.80 -9.29 -4.05
C GLU A 94 -8.99 -8.37 -2.85
N THR A 95 -7.91 -8.07 -2.11
CA THR A 95 -7.97 -7.13 -0.99
C THR A 95 -8.40 -5.74 -1.45
N LEU A 96 -7.89 -5.30 -2.60
CA LEU A 96 -8.22 -3.99 -3.15
C LEU A 96 -9.53 -3.99 -3.93
N LYS A 97 -9.96 -5.13 -4.44
CA LYS A 97 -11.23 -5.25 -5.20
C LYS A 97 -12.46 -5.46 -4.33
N ARG A 98 -12.31 -6.03 -3.14
CA ARG A 98 -13.43 -6.50 -2.31
C ARG A 98 -14.52 -5.45 -2.15
N ASP A 99 -14.15 -4.25 -1.79
CA ASP A 99 -15.09 -3.17 -1.49
C ASP A 99 -14.95 -2.03 -2.50
N TRP A 100 -14.34 -2.31 -3.67
CA TRP A 100 -14.11 -1.26 -4.64
C TRP A 100 -15.41 -0.75 -5.24
N ASP A 101 -15.48 0.57 -5.34
CA ASP A 101 -16.57 1.31 -5.95
C ASP A 101 -15.95 2.47 -6.74
N SER A 102 -16.53 2.82 -7.87
CA SER A 102 -16.00 3.88 -8.72
C SER A 102 -15.98 5.27 -8.06
N LYS A 103 -16.64 5.42 -6.93
CA LYS A 103 -16.60 6.67 -6.15
C LYS A 103 -15.38 6.75 -5.25
N LEU A 104 -14.70 5.63 -5.01
CA LEU A 104 -13.49 5.61 -4.22
C LEU A 104 -12.33 6.26 -4.98
N THR A 105 -11.41 6.86 -4.25
CA THR A 105 -10.31 7.64 -4.80
C THR A 105 -8.97 6.97 -4.54
N LEU A 106 -7.90 7.51 -5.12
CA LEU A 106 -6.54 7.06 -4.80
C LEU A 106 -6.25 7.23 -3.32
N ARG A 107 -6.77 8.30 -2.70
CA ARG A 107 -6.63 8.51 -1.26
C ARG A 107 -7.25 7.35 -0.47
N ASP A 108 -8.43 6.90 -0.88
CA ASP A 108 -9.10 5.76 -0.22
C ASP A 108 -8.28 4.49 -0.33
N VAL A 109 -7.63 4.26 -1.47
CA VAL A 109 -6.73 3.10 -1.66
C VAL A 109 -5.56 3.18 -0.68
N LEU A 110 -4.94 4.34 -0.54
CA LEU A 110 -3.82 4.52 0.39
C LEU A 110 -4.25 4.30 1.84
N VAL A 111 -5.43 4.78 2.22
CA VAL A 111 -5.98 4.54 3.57
C VAL A 111 -6.20 3.05 3.79
N THR A 112 -6.76 2.34 2.81
CA THR A 112 -6.97 0.89 2.90
C THR A 112 -5.65 0.16 3.13
N ILE A 113 -4.60 0.53 2.40
CA ILE A 113 -3.29 -0.12 2.53
C ILE A 113 -2.67 0.14 3.91
N SER A 114 -2.75 1.37 4.42
CA SER A 114 -2.24 1.65 5.77
C SER A 114 -3.01 0.88 6.83
N CYS A 115 -4.31 0.69 6.64
CA CYS A 115 -5.13 -0.12 7.54
C CYS A 115 -4.71 -1.59 7.57
N LEU A 116 -4.19 -2.13 6.47
CA LEU A 116 -3.65 -3.51 6.45
C LEU A 116 -2.44 -3.66 7.37
N LEU A 117 -1.66 -2.62 7.58
CA LEU A 117 -0.54 -2.66 8.53
C LEU A 117 -1.03 -2.66 9.97
N ILE A 118 -2.19 -2.05 10.23
CA ILE A 118 -2.82 -2.02 11.57
C ILE A 118 -3.50 -3.35 11.84
N GLN A 119 -4.25 -3.85 10.87
CA GLN A 119 -5.03 -5.08 11.00
C GLN A 119 -4.89 -5.94 9.74
N PRO A 120 -3.86 -6.81 9.71
CA PRO A 120 -3.69 -7.73 8.58
C PRO A 120 -4.88 -8.67 8.45
N ASN A 121 -5.15 -9.11 7.21
CA ASN A 121 -6.20 -10.07 6.93
C ASN A 121 -5.60 -11.48 6.83
N PRO A 122 -5.77 -12.35 7.85
CA PRO A 122 -5.17 -13.68 7.82
C PRO A 122 -5.84 -14.65 6.83
N ASP A 123 -7.06 -14.33 6.38
CA ASP A 123 -7.85 -15.25 5.54
C ASP A 123 -7.36 -15.31 4.10
N SER A 124 -6.62 -14.30 3.62
CA SER A 124 -6.15 -14.22 2.24
C SER A 124 -4.63 -14.09 2.20
N ALA A 125 -3.94 -15.00 2.90
CA ALA A 125 -2.50 -14.91 3.06
C ALA A 125 -1.75 -15.27 1.78
N LEU A 126 -1.08 -14.27 1.19
CA LEU A 126 -0.11 -14.47 0.11
C LEU A 126 1.24 -14.92 0.65
N ASN A 127 1.55 -14.57 1.88
CA ASN A 127 2.73 -15.03 2.61
C ASN A 127 2.26 -16.04 3.64
N ALA A 128 2.42 -17.33 3.34
CA ALA A 128 1.91 -18.41 4.17
C ALA A 128 2.57 -18.41 5.56
N GLU A 129 3.86 -18.11 5.63
CA GLU A 129 4.59 -18.06 6.91
C GLU A 129 4.03 -16.96 7.80
N ALA A 130 3.85 -15.76 7.27
CA ALA A 130 3.29 -14.64 8.02
C ALA A 130 1.85 -14.92 8.44
N GLY A 131 1.05 -15.51 7.54
CA GLY A 131 -0.33 -15.87 7.84
C GLY A 131 -0.44 -16.90 8.95
N ALA A 132 0.42 -17.90 8.95
CA ALA A 132 0.46 -18.90 10.01
C ALA A 132 0.92 -18.31 11.35
N LEU A 133 1.98 -17.51 11.34
CA LEU A 133 2.51 -16.90 12.56
C LEU A 133 1.50 -15.99 13.25
N ILE A 134 0.81 -15.15 12.47
CA ILE A 134 -0.12 -14.19 13.06
C ILE A 134 -1.30 -14.87 13.75
N GLN A 135 -1.67 -16.06 13.30
CA GLN A 135 -2.75 -16.83 13.92
C GLN A 135 -2.28 -17.68 15.08
N GLN A 136 -1.08 -18.24 14.99
CA GLN A 136 -0.58 -19.23 15.96
C GLN A 136 0.23 -18.61 17.08
N ASP A 137 1.00 -17.56 16.78
CA ASP A 137 1.92 -16.96 17.74
C ASP A 137 2.15 -15.49 17.35
N TYR A 138 1.28 -14.63 17.83
CA TYR A 138 1.35 -13.21 17.49
C TYR A 138 2.67 -12.56 17.93
N ASP A 139 3.20 -12.94 19.09
CA ASP A 139 4.46 -12.37 19.57
C ASP A 139 5.62 -12.73 18.63
N ALA A 140 5.64 -13.96 18.13
CA ALA A 140 6.64 -14.38 17.14
C ALA A 140 6.45 -13.63 15.81
N PHE A 141 5.21 -13.41 15.40
CA PHE A 141 4.90 -12.61 14.22
C PHE A 141 5.44 -11.18 14.39
N ALA A 142 5.14 -10.54 15.51
CA ALA A 142 5.58 -9.17 15.77
C ALA A 142 7.10 -9.06 15.79
N GLN A 143 7.80 -10.02 16.41
CA GLN A 143 9.25 -10.04 16.44
C GLN A 143 9.84 -10.19 15.04
N ARG A 144 9.23 -11.03 14.19
CA ARG A 144 9.68 -11.21 12.82
C ARG A 144 9.49 -9.94 12.01
N VAL A 145 8.32 -9.27 12.17
CA VAL A 145 8.07 -7.99 11.50
C VAL A 145 9.11 -6.95 11.91
N GLU A 146 9.39 -6.83 13.21
CA GLU A 146 10.38 -5.88 13.72
C GLU A 146 11.77 -6.17 13.16
N LEU A 147 12.16 -7.44 13.10
CA LEU A 147 13.45 -7.84 12.55
C LEU A 147 13.54 -7.47 11.06
N MET A 148 12.55 -7.86 10.27
CA MET A 148 12.54 -7.58 8.83
C MET A 148 12.50 -6.08 8.57
N THR A 149 11.77 -5.33 9.38
CA THR A 149 11.71 -3.88 9.29
C THR A 149 13.09 -3.25 9.55
N SER A 150 13.80 -3.72 10.57
CA SER A 150 15.12 -3.19 10.89
C SER A 150 16.14 -3.49 9.78
N ILE A 151 15.99 -4.61 9.09
CA ILE A 151 16.91 -5.00 8.01
C ILE A 151 16.62 -4.23 6.72
N HIS A 152 15.35 -4.08 6.34
CA HIS A 152 14.95 -3.64 5.01
C HIS A 152 14.32 -2.25 4.96
N ALA A 153 13.71 -1.78 6.02
CA ALA A 153 12.87 -0.58 6.03
C ALA A 153 13.20 0.38 7.16
N SER A 154 14.37 0.27 7.76
CA SER A 154 14.75 1.16 8.85
C SER A 154 14.82 2.61 8.39
N ILE A 155 14.41 3.52 9.27
CA ILE A 155 14.52 4.95 9.04
C ILE A 155 16.00 5.34 9.20
N PRO A 156 16.58 6.06 8.20
CA PRO A 156 17.98 6.49 8.28
C PRO A 156 18.24 7.47 9.43
#